data_d887f8807d79c216c751e57c62e07ab2
#
_entry.id   d887f8807d79c216c751e57c62e07ab2
#
_cell.length_a   1.000
_cell.length_b   1.000
_cell.length_c   1.000
_cell.angle_alpha   90.00
_cell.angle_beta   90.00
_cell.angle_gamma   90.00
#
_symmetry.space_group_name_H-M   'P 1'
#
loop_
_entity.id
_entity.type
_entity.pdbx_description
1 polymer ?
#
loop_
_entity_poly.entity_id
_entity_poly.type
_entity_poly.pdbx_seq_one_letter_code
_entity_poly.pdbx_strand_id
1 'polypeptide(L)'
;MKYSLDDNFFMDYAIRLAARNIGNTGENPSVGCVITSNNKIISTGVTGKNGTPHAEHDAIYSIKNFPINTTVYVTLEPCSHRGKNPPCTNLLIKKKVKRVVIAQKDPNPIVNLSLIHI
;
A
#
# COMPACT_ATOMS: atom_id res chain seq x y z
N MET A 1 -4.54 -17.84 -11.10
CA MET A 1 -4.57 -17.18 -9.81
C MET A 1 -5.78 -16.27 -9.72
N LYS A 2 -6.48 -16.33 -8.67
CA LYS A 2 -7.73 -15.57 -8.54
C LYS A 2 -7.64 -14.58 -7.40
N TYR A 3 -8.15 -13.38 -7.64
CA TYR A 3 -8.36 -12.40 -6.60
C TYR A 3 -9.84 -12.40 -6.25
N SER A 4 -10.13 -12.34 -4.96
CA SER A 4 -11.50 -12.39 -4.50
C SER A 4 -12.19 -11.04 -4.72
N LEU A 5 -13.52 -11.02 -4.55
CA LEU A 5 -14.27 -9.77 -4.56
C LEU A 5 -13.78 -8.86 -3.42
N ASP A 6 -13.38 -9.46 -2.29
CA ASP A 6 -12.85 -8.70 -1.18
C ASP A 6 -11.52 -8.04 -1.54
N ASP A 7 -10.66 -8.73 -2.29
CA ASP A 7 -9.42 -8.14 -2.77
C ASP A 7 -9.70 -6.92 -3.65
N ASN A 8 -10.66 -7.03 -4.54
CA ASN A 8 -11.03 -5.93 -5.41
C ASN A 8 -11.61 -4.77 -4.62
N PHE A 9 -12.42 -5.05 -3.61
CA PHE A 9 -12.98 -4.01 -2.76
C PHE A 9 -11.90 -3.23 -2.01
N PHE A 10 -10.97 -3.96 -1.38
CA PHE A 10 -9.92 -3.30 -0.61
C PHE A 10 -8.94 -2.54 -1.52
N MET A 11 -8.65 -3.08 -2.70
CA MET A 11 -7.80 -2.36 -3.64
C MET A 11 -8.49 -1.10 -4.15
N ASP A 12 -9.78 -1.17 -4.44
CA ASP A 12 -10.53 0.01 -4.86
C ASP A 12 -10.51 1.08 -3.78
N TYR A 13 -10.62 0.66 -2.53
CA TYR A 13 -10.53 1.58 -1.40
C TYR A 13 -9.16 2.28 -1.36
N ALA A 14 -8.08 1.51 -1.57
CA ALA A 14 -6.74 2.08 -1.60
C ALA A 14 -6.58 3.08 -2.74
N ILE A 15 -7.12 2.77 -3.91
CA ILE A 15 -7.08 3.66 -5.06
C ILE A 15 -7.81 4.96 -4.78
N ARG A 16 -8.95 4.90 -4.10
CA ARG A 16 -9.69 6.10 -3.74
C ARG A 16 -8.94 6.97 -2.74
N LEU A 17 -8.23 6.35 -1.80
CA LEU A 17 -7.38 7.09 -0.87
C LEU A 17 -6.28 7.83 -1.63
N ALA A 18 -5.62 7.15 -2.56
CA ALA A 18 -4.58 7.77 -3.37
C ALA A 18 -5.13 8.96 -4.17
N ALA A 19 -6.31 8.80 -4.74
CA ALA A 19 -6.92 9.83 -5.56
C ALA A 19 -7.19 11.13 -4.79
N ARG A 20 -7.55 11.01 -3.53
CA ARG A 20 -7.83 12.19 -2.68
C ARG A 20 -6.61 13.06 -2.45
N ASN A 21 -5.42 12.48 -2.53
CA ASN A 21 -4.20 13.20 -2.19
C ASN A 21 -3.37 13.60 -3.41
N ILE A 22 -3.89 13.40 -4.60
CA ILE A 22 -3.20 13.81 -5.82
C ILE A 22 -2.99 15.32 -5.78
N GLY A 23 -1.77 15.74 -6.10
CA GLY A 23 -1.39 17.15 -6.09
C GLY A 23 -0.76 17.62 -4.79
N ASN A 24 -0.80 16.80 -3.73
CA ASN A 24 -0.26 17.17 -2.42
C ASN A 24 1.02 16.43 -2.06
N THR A 25 1.52 15.57 -2.94
CA THR A 25 2.61 14.65 -2.60
C THR A 25 3.96 15.08 -3.17
N GLY A 26 4.08 16.32 -3.61
CA GLY A 26 5.30 16.80 -4.24
C GLY A 26 5.55 16.09 -5.56
N GLU A 27 6.78 15.69 -5.80
CA GLU A 27 7.15 14.96 -7.02
C GLU A 27 6.86 13.48 -6.94
N ASN A 28 6.54 12.97 -5.77
CA ASN A 28 6.24 11.55 -5.60
C ASN A 28 4.80 11.25 -6.00
N PRO A 29 4.54 10.05 -6.51
CA PRO A 29 3.16 9.67 -6.80
C PRO A 29 2.35 9.58 -5.52
N SER A 30 1.05 9.82 -5.65
CA SER A 30 0.12 9.59 -4.54
C SER A 30 -0.21 8.11 -4.49
N VAL A 31 0.12 7.47 -3.38
CA VAL A 31 -0.09 6.04 -3.17
C VAL A 31 -1.07 5.85 -2.02
N GLY A 32 -1.95 4.88 -2.17
CA GLY A 32 -2.88 4.48 -1.11
C GLY A 32 -2.54 3.09 -0.62
N CYS A 33 -2.74 2.87 0.66
CA CYS A 33 -2.46 1.60 1.31
C CYS A 33 -3.59 1.23 2.25
N VAL A 34 -4.04 -0.02 2.17
CA VAL A 34 -5.05 -0.56 3.07
C VAL A 34 -4.48 -1.84 3.68
N ILE A 35 -4.55 -1.95 4.99
CA ILE A 35 -4.10 -3.17 5.68
C ILE A 35 -5.32 -3.83 6.28
N THR A 36 -5.46 -5.12 6.00
CA THR A 36 -6.57 -5.91 6.52
C THR A 36 -6.06 -7.08 7.36
N SER A 37 -6.91 -7.53 8.26
CA SER A 37 -6.71 -8.78 8.99
C SER A 37 -8.08 -9.43 9.14
N ASN A 38 -8.17 -10.71 8.77
CA ASN A 38 -9.45 -11.43 8.79
C ASN A 38 -10.56 -10.69 8.05
N ASN A 39 -10.23 -10.17 6.86
CA ASN A 39 -11.17 -9.45 5.98
C ASN A 39 -11.73 -8.16 6.60
N LYS A 40 -11.01 -7.57 7.53
CA LYS A 40 -11.40 -6.29 8.11
C LYS A 40 -10.27 -5.30 7.94
N ILE A 41 -10.60 -4.07 7.57
CA ILE A 41 -9.62 -3.00 7.49
C ILE A 41 -9.18 -2.64 8.90
N ILE A 42 -7.88 -2.74 9.15
CA ILE A 42 -7.31 -2.37 10.45
C ILE A 42 -6.49 -1.10 10.39
N SER A 43 -6.09 -0.68 9.19
CA SER A 43 -5.37 0.57 9.02
C SER A 43 -5.39 1.00 7.56
N THR A 44 -5.25 2.29 7.34
CA THR A 44 -5.08 2.85 6.01
C THR A 44 -3.96 3.87 6.03
N GLY A 45 -3.37 4.12 4.88
CA GLY A 45 -2.33 5.12 4.74
C GLY A 45 -2.34 5.73 3.35
N VAL A 46 -1.82 6.93 3.26
CA VAL A 46 -1.64 7.58 1.97
C VAL A 46 -0.29 8.30 1.98
N THR A 47 0.26 8.55 0.81
CA THR A 47 1.48 9.33 0.69
C THR A 47 1.25 10.69 1.35
N GLY A 48 2.17 11.08 2.23
CA GLY A 48 2.04 12.32 2.95
C GLY A 48 2.31 13.55 2.11
N LYS A 49 2.05 14.70 2.69
CA LYS A 49 2.32 16.00 2.06
C LYS A 49 3.79 16.07 1.69
N ASN A 50 4.08 16.52 0.49
CA ASN A 50 5.45 16.58 -0.07
C ASN A 50 6.10 15.20 -0.24
N GLY A 51 5.32 14.13 -0.23
CA GLY A 51 5.81 12.80 -0.57
C GLY A 51 6.25 11.93 0.59
N THR A 52 6.18 12.41 1.81
CA THR A 52 6.55 11.62 3.00
C THR A 52 5.55 11.79 4.11
N PRO A 53 5.27 10.72 4.88
CA PRO A 53 5.76 9.36 4.70
C PRO A 53 5.16 8.67 3.48
N HIS A 54 5.72 7.53 3.09
CA HIS A 54 5.08 6.68 2.10
C HIS A 54 3.82 6.05 2.70
N ALA A 55 2.89 5.66 1.83
CA ALA A 55 1.61 5.14 2.27
C ALA A 55 1.74 3.92 3.19
N GLU A 56 2.67 3.02 2.87
CA GLU A 56 2.89 1.81 3.66
C GLU A 56 3.37 2.14 5.08
N HIS A 57 4.30 3.09 5.19
CA HIS A 57 4.77 3.55 6.49
C HIS A 57 3.64 4.17 7.29
N ASP A 58 2.84 5.02 6.64
CA ASP A 58 1.72 5.66 7.29
C ASP A 58 0.74 4.64 7.87
N ALA A 59 0.40 3.63 7.05
CA ALA A 59 -0.54 2.59 7.47
C ALA A 59 0.03 1.71 8.59
N ILE A 60 1.30 1.29 8.46
CA ILE A 60 1.91 0.37 9.41
C ILE A 60 2.12 1.01 10.77
N TYR A 61 2.61 2.24 10.80
CA TYR A 61 2.89 2.91 12.07
C TYR A 61 1.63 3.34 12.81
N SER A 62 0.47 3.29 12.16
CA SER A 62 -0.80 3.50 12.84
C SER A 62 -1.25 2.31 13.66
N ILE A 63 -0.62 1.15 13.46
CA ILE A 63 -1.01 -0.09 14.15
C ILE A 63 -0.10 -0.29 15.35
N LYS A 64 -0.69 -0.37 16.52
CA LYS A 64 0.06 -0.54 17.76
C LYS A 64 0.58 -1.96 17.92
N ASN A 65 -0.28 -2.95 17.72
CA ASN A 65 0.07 -4.36 17.81
C ASN A 65 -0.23 -5.01 16.47
N PHE A 66 0.82 -5.29 15.70
CA PHE A 66 0.66 -5.76 14.33
C PHE A 66 0.20 -7.23 14.32
N PRO A 67 -0.99 -7.54 13.75
CA PRO A 67 -1.48 -8.91 13.72
C PRO A 67 -0.66 -9.81 12.78
N ILE A 68 -0.80 -11.11 12.96
CA ILE A 68 -0.05 -12.08 12.15
C ILE A 68 -0.68 -12.40 10.80
N ASN A 69 -1.99 -12.26 10.67
CA ASN A 69 -2.69 -12.58 9.42
C ASN A 69 -3.07 -11.31 8.69
N THR A 70 -2.09 -10.64 8.11
CA THR A 70 -2.34 -9.36 7.46
C THR A 70 -2.15 -9.44 5.96
N THR A 71 -2.99 -8.70 5.26
CA THR A 71 -2.83 -8.43 3.84
C THR A 71 -2.68 -6.92 3.67
N VAL A 72 -1.69 -6.52 2.90
CA VAL A 72 -1.46 -5.12 2.57
C VAL A 72 -1.83 -4.90 1.11
N TYR A 73 -2.76 -3.99 0.88
CA TYR A 73 -3.16 -3.57 -0.46
C TYR A 73 -2.53 -2.21 -0.73
N VAL A 74 -1.72 -2.14 -1.75
CA VAL A 74 -1.03 -0.89 -2.08
C VAL A 74 -1.17 -0.63 -3.58
N THR A 75 -1.42 0.63 -3.93
CA THR A 75 -1.73 0.99 -5.32
C THR A 75 -0.50 1.02 -6.22
N LEU A 76 0.69 1.10 -5.63
CA LEU A 76 1.93 1.11 -6.37
C LEU A 76 2.92 0.17 -5.68
N GLU A 77 3.78 -0.48 -6.46
CA GLU A 77 4.76 -1.41 -5.92
C GLU A 77 5.60 -0.75 -4.83
N PRO A 78 5.73 -1.41 -3.65
CA PRO A 78 6.54 -0.85 -2.57
C PRO A 78 7.99 -0.66 -3.00
N CYS A 79 8.59 0.43 -2.54
CA CYS A 79 9.96 0.72 -2.90
C CYS A 79 10.93 -0.32 -2.34
N SER A 80 11.97 -0.60 -3.11
CA SER A 80 12.99 -1.56 -2.73
C SER A 80 14.38 -0.92 -2.69
N HIS A 81 14.47 0.36 -2.99
CA HIS A 81 15.75 1.08 -2.96
C HIS A 81 15.76 2.08 -1.81
N ARG A 82 16.94 2.42 -1.36
CA ARG A 82 17.08 3.36 -0.27
C ARG A 82 16.94 4.81 -0.76
N GLY A 83 16.17 5.57 -0.02
CA GLY A 83 16.10 7.01 -0.13
C GLY A 83 16.36 7.60 1.25
N LYS A 84 15.58 8.58 1.64
CA LYS A 84 15.67 9.17 2.98
C LYS A 84 15.23 8.19 4.07
N ASN A 85 14.34 7.27 3.72
CA ASN A 85 13.77 6.30 4.64
C ASN A 85 14.16 4.89 4.21
N PRO A 86 14.11 3.90 5.12
CA PRO A 86 14.29 2.51 4.73
C PRO A 86 13.26 2.10 3.67
N PRO A 87 13.61 1.16 2.78
CA PRO A 87 12.65 0.70 1.79
C PRO A 87 11.39 0.12 2.42
N CYS A 88 10.23 0.43 1.84
CA CYS A 88 8.96 -0.09 2.32
C CYS A 88 8.92 -1.62 2.28
N THR A 89 9.59 -2.23 1.30
CA THR A 89 9.70 -3.67 1.20
C THR A 89 10.31 -4.28 2.48
N ASN A 90 11.38 -3.68 2.99
CA ASN A 90 12.01 -4.15 4.22
C ASN A 90 11.05 -4.06 5.41
N LEU A 91 10.28 -2.99 5.48
CA LEU A 91 9.33 -2.81 6.56
C LEU A 91 8.24 -3.88 6.52
N LEU A 92 7.74 -4.19 5.35
CA LEU A 92 6.71 -5.22 5.18
C LEU A 92 7.25 -6.59 5.61
N ILE A 93 8.48 -6.90 5.25
CA ILE A 93 9.13 -8.16 5.64
C ILE A 93 9.32 -8.20 7.15
N LYS A 94 9.79 -7.11 7.73
CA LYS A 94 10.03 -7.03 9.18
C LYS A 94 8.75 -7.27 9.97
N LYS A 95 7.62 -6.77 9.50
CA LYS A 95 6.33 -6.93 10.15
C LYS A 95 5.68 -8.28 9.84
N LYS A 96 6.33 -9.11 9.03
CA LYS A 96 5.83 -10.43 8.67
C LYS A 96 4.44 -10.39 8.05
N VAL A 97 4.23 -9.42 7.18
CA VAL A 97 2.99 -9.31 6.42
C VAL A 97 2.80 -10.60 5.63
N LYS A 98 1.62 -11.18 5.73
CA LYS A 98 1.36 -12.45 5.09
C LYS A 98 1.26 -12.34 3.58
N ARG A 99 0.71 -11.21 3.10
CA ARG A 99 0.36 -11.07 1.70
C ARG A 99 0.42 -9.60 1.31
N VAL A 100 0.99 -9.31 0.16
CA VAL A 100 0.98 -7.96 -0.40
C VAL A 100 0.32 -8.03 -1.77
N VAL A 101 -0.70 -7.20 -1.97
CA VAL A 101 -1.43 -7.11 -3.23
C VAL A 101 -1.15 -5.74 -3.83
N ILE A 102 -0.65 -5.72 -5.05
CA ILE A 102 -0.20 -4.51 -5.71
C ILE A 102 -1.07 -4.27 -6.95
N ALA A 103 -1.58 -3.05 -7.10
CA ALA A 103 -2.41 -2.71 -8.25
C ALA A 103 -1.59 -2.38 -9.49
N GLN A 104 -0.38 -1.88 -9.31
CA GLN A 104 0.41 -1.38 -10.42
C GLN A 104 1.90 -1.61 -10.17
N LYS A 105 2.57 -2.22 -11.14
CA LYS A 105 4.00 -2.50 -11.03
C LYS A 105 4.87 -1.31 -11.32
N ASP A 106 4.44 -0.43 -12.21
CA ASP A 106 5.21 0.75 -12.55
C ASP A 106 4.27 1.94 -12.64
N PRO A 107 4.83 3.15 -12.64
CA PRO A 107 4.02 4.38 -12.64
C PRO A 107 3.34 4.67 -13.97
N ASN A 108 3.38 3.76 -14.92
CA ASN A 108 2.72 3.97 -16.20
C ASN A 108 1.21 4.05 -15.99
N PRO A 109 0.56 5.14 -16.44
CA PRO A 109 -0.87 5.30 -16.25
C PRO A 109 -1.73 4.31 -17.02
N ILE A 110 -1.16 3.50 -17.88
CA ILE A 110 -1.93 2.44 -18.51
C ILE A 110 -2.13 1.36 -17.48
N VAL A 111 -3.22 1.47 -16.79
CA VAL A 111 -3.54 0.59 -15.69
C VAL A 111 -3.99 -0.75 -16.22
N ASN A 112 -3.06 -1.65 -16.33
CA ASN A 112 -3.39 -3.04 -16.26
C ASN A 112 -3.39 -3.37 -14.79
N LEU A 113 -4.56 -3.64 -14.26
CA LEU A 113 -4.70 -4.03 -12.87
C LEU A 113 -4.11 -5.42 -12.70
N SER A 114 -2.79 -5.51 -12.74
CA SER A 114 -2.14 -6.77 -12.41
C SER A 114 -1.85 -6.74 -10.92
N LEU A 115 -2.54 -7.60 -10.21
CA LEU A 115 -2.33 -7.77 -8.79
C LEU A 115 -1.25 -8.82 -8.59
N ILE A 116 -0.31 -8.55 -7.70
CA ILE A 116 0.81 -9.44 -7.44
C ILE A 116 0.86 -9.78 -5.98
N HIS A 117 1.13 -11.03 -5.70
CA HIS A 117 1.41 -11.50 -4.35
C HIS A 117 2.90 -11.49 -4.08
N ILE A 118 3.25 -11.19 -2.87
CA ILE A 118 4.59 -11.38 -2.35
C ILE A 118 4.51 -12.28 -1.14
#